data_dfbcb33061aefebb880efe2976d1d967
#
_entry.id   dfbcb33061aefebb880efe2976d1d967
#
_cell.length_a   1.000
_cell.length_b   1.000
_cell.length_c   1.000
_cell.angle_alpha   90.00
_cell.angle_beta   90.00
_cell.angle_gamma   90.00
#
_symmetry.space_group_name_H-M   'P 1'
#
loop_
_entity.id
_entity.type
_entity.pdbx_description
1 polymer ?
#
loop_
_entity_poly.entity_id
_entity_poly.type
_entity_poly.pdbx_seq_one_letter_code
_entity_poly.pdbx_strand_id
1 'polypeptide(L)'
;MSNMRFVDLHCDTLACEVYRSCGAKNLRSNDCHLDLLRMREGGSLLQCFALYIPTPAHDAATKEEIGPWEYFKKTAACYEAELAKNTDLIAPVHSFADIEKNRAAGKMSAMLTVEDGVPLEGRLERVDEMYKQGVRLITITWNHENSLGFPNKTAPEKGLKPFGIEALARMNELGIIADSSHLSDAGFWDLVKYSKKPFVASHSNAKALWGIYRNLTDDMLHALADKGGVTGLNFSADFLVDDAHYTHVADLVRHARHIADVAGVETVALGSDFDGIGCELEFKDCAGMPMIEEGLSKAFTAREVDLITHGNALRVMKDNFGA
;
A
#
# COMPACT_ATOMS: atom_id res chain seq x y z
N MET A 1 7.81 -25.93 6.39
CA MET A 1 6.99 -24.75 6.72
C MET A 1 7.22 -23.77 5.59
N SER A 2 6.18 -23.25 4.99
CA SER A 2 6.33 -22.27 3.90
C SER A 2 7.09 -21.05 4.42
N ASN A 3 8.10 -20.64 3.68
CA ASN A 3 8.96 -19.51 4.04
C ASN A 3 8.25 -18.19 3.70
N MET A 4 7.07 -17.94 4.31
CA MET A 4 6.27 -16.74 4.11
C MET A 4 6.94 -15.58 4.86
N ARG A 5 7.47 -14.61 4.10
CA ARG A 5 8.30 -13.54 4.64
C ARG A 5 8.18 -12.20 3.92
N PHE A 6 7.28 -12.05 2.95
CA PHE A 6 7.09 -10.76 2.29
C PHE A 6 5.77 -10.13 2.71
N VAL A 7 5.83 -8.90 3.17
CA VAL A 7 4.69 -8.02 3.39
C VAL A 7 4.78 -6.90 2.37
N ASP A 8 3.77 -6.78 1.53
CA ASP A 8 3.67 -5.76 0.49
C ASP A 8 2.53 -4.79 0.82
N LEU A 9 2.87 -3.52 0.91
CA LEU A 9 1.95 -2.47 1.37
C LEU A 9 0.99 -1.95 0.30
N HIS A 10 1.19 -2.33 -0.98
CA HIS A 10 0.31 -1.84 -2.05
C HIS A 10 0.31 -2.70 -3.30
N CYS A 11 -0.88 -3.03 -3.81
CA CYS A 11 -1.10 -3.51 -5.17
C CYS A 11 -2.50 -3.15 -5.66
N ASP A 12 -2.66 -2.96 -6.98
CA ASP A 12 -3.90 -2.59 -7.65
C ASP A 12 -4.67 -3.75 -8.27
N THR A 13 -4.13 -4.96 -8.21
CA THR A 13 -4.63 -6.17 -8.89
C THR A 13 -6.14 -6.34 -8.74
N LEU A 14 -6.67 -6.16 -7.54
CA LEU A 14 -8.09 -6.42 -7.31
C LEU A 14 -9.00 -5.41 -8.01
N ALA A 15 -8.77 -4.12 -7.82
CA ALA A 15 -9.65 -3.07 -8.35
C ALA A 15 -9.41 -2.86 -9.85
N CYS A 16 -8.14 -2.80 -10.27
CA CYS A 16 -7.79 -2.46 -11.64
C CYS A 16 -7.94 -3.65 -12.61
N GLU A 17 -7.64 -4.86 -12.15
CA GLU A 17 -7.62 -6.05 -13.01
C GLU A 17 -8.82 -6.97 -12.78
N VAL A 18 -9.04 -7.45 -11.55
CA VAL A 18 -10.07 -8.46 -11.29
C VAL A 18 -11.47 -7.86 -11.38
N TYR A 19 -11.76 -6.79 -10.65
CA TYR A 19 -13.08 -6.16 -10.67
C TYR A 19 -13.45 -5.64 -12.07
N ARG A 20 -12.56 -4.91 -12.73
CA ARG A 20 -12.82 -4.31 -14.04
C ARG A 20 -12.96 -5.33 -15.17
N SER A 21 -12.46 -6.54 -14.98
CA SER A 21 -12.59 -7.63 -15.96
C SER A 21 -14.01 -8.21 -16.05
N CYS A 22 -14.91 -7.86 -15.12
CA CYS A 22 -16.28 -8.42 -15.05
C CYS A 22 -16.31 -9.95 -15.03
N GLY A 23 -15.38 -10.57 -14.30
CA GLY A 23 -15.30 -12.02 -14.14
C GLY A 23 -14.42 -12.75 -15.18
N ALA A 24 -13.79 -12.02 -16.12
CA ALA A 24 -12.81 -12.62 -17.04
C ALA A 24 -11.49 -12.98 -16.34
N LYS A 25 -11.12 -12.25 -15.29
CA LYS A 25 -9.97 -12.53 -14.43
C LYS A 25 -10.42 -12.87 -13.00
N ASN A 26 -9.60 -13.60 -12.27
CA ASN A 26 -9.82 -13.94 -10.87
C ASN A 26 -8.52 -13.79 -10.09
N LEU A 27 -8.61 -13.72 -8.76
CA LEU A 27 -7.45 -13.51 -7.92
C LEU A 27 -6.58 -14.78 -7.78
N ARG A 28 -7.14 -15.99 -7.98
CA ARG A 28 -6.39 -17.24 -7.80
C ARG A 28 -5.27 -17.42 -8.79
N SER A 29 -5.56 -17.16 -10.07
CA SER A 29 -4.59 -17.26 -11.18
C SER A 29 -5.01 -16.35 -12.32
N ASN A 30 -4.10 -15.51 -12.78
CA ASN A 30 -4.32 -14.57 -13.86
C ASN A 30 -3.01 -14.27 -14.62
N ASP A 31 -3.07 -13.36 -15.59
CA ASP A 31 -1.93 -12.93 -16.42
C ASP A 31 -1.35 -11.56 -16.00
N CYS A 32 -1.74 -11.05 -14.83
CA CYS A 32 -1.29 -9.77 -14.27
C CYS A 32 0.03 -9.93 -13.50
N HIS A 33 0.52 -8.88 -12.82
CA HIS A 33 1.71 -8.98 -11.97
C HIS A 33 1.48 -9.85 -10.74
N LEU A 34 0.23 -9.96 -10.23
CA LEU A 34 -0.04 -10.64 -8.99
C LEU A 34 -1.25 -11.59 -9.10
N ASP A 35 -1.07 -12.82 -8.60
CA ASP A 35 -2.13 -13.76 -8.26
C ASP A 35 -1.73 -14.63 -7.06
N LEU A 36 -2.71 -15.32 -6.45
CA LEU A 36 -2.49 -16.06 -5.21
C LEU A 36 -1.53 -17.25 -5.35
N LEU A 37 -1.45 -17.90 -6.52
CA LEU A 37 -0.54 -19.01 -6.72
C LEU A 37 0.90 -18.51 -6.78
N ARG A 38 1.16 -17.43 -7.53
CA ARG A 38 2.48 -16.80 -7.64
C ARG A 38 2.88 -16.07 -6.37
N MET A 39 1.93 -15.43 -5.65
CA MET A 39 2.19 -14.89 -4.31
C MET A 39 2.73 -15.96 -3.35
N ARG A 40 2.11 -17.14 -3.34
CA ARG A 40 2.56 -18.27 -2.52
C ARG A 40 3.93 -18.78 -2.95
N GLU A 41 4.18 -18.88 -4.26
CA GLU A 41 5.49 -19.22 -4.82
C GLU A 41 6.56 -18.21 -4.41
N GLY A 42 6.28 -16.92 -4.51
CA GLY A 42 7.15 -15.82 -4.10
C GLY A 42 7.34 -15.67 -2.60
N GLY A 43 6.61 -16.42 -1.76
CA GLY A 43 6.76 -16.38 -0.30
C GLY A 43 6.00 -15.23 0.38
N SER A 44 4.90 -14.75 -0.20
CA SER A 44 4.08 -13.71 0.40
C SER A 44 3.52 -14.13 1.76
N LEU A 45 3.65 -13.26 2.76
CA LEU A 45 3.03 -13.38 4.08
C LEU A 45 1.74 -12.57 4.13
N LEU A 46 1.78 -11.32 3.65
CA LEU A 46 0.66 -10.41 3.65
C LEU A 46 0.72 -9.51 2.43
N GLN A 47 -0.44 -9.31 1.80
CA GLN A 47 -0.66 -8.35 0.74
C GLN A 47 -1.72 -7.33 1.14
N CYS A 48 -1.40 -6.05 0.98
CA CYS A 48 -2.38 -4.97 1.00
C CYS A 48 -3.02 -4.86 -0.39
N PHE A 49 -4.30 -5.17 -0.49
CA PHE A 49 -5.08 -5.05 -1.73
C PHE A 49 -5.75 -3.68 -1.74
N ALA A 50 -5.26 -2.78 -2.58
CA ALA A 50 -5.83 -1.46 -2.73
C ALA A 50 -7.13 -1.51 -3.56
N LEU A 51 -8.18 -0.91 -3.01
CA LEU A 51 -9.32 -0.51 -3.79
C LEU A 51 -9.03 0.89 -4.35
N TYR A 52 -8.41 0.94 -5.52
CA TYR A 52 -8.21 2.18 -6.25
C TYR A 52 -9.55 2.77 -6.70
N ILE A 53 -9.82 4.03 -6.36
CA ILE A 53 -11.09 4.70 -6.66
C ILE A 53 -10.86 5.76 -7.75
N PRO A 54 -11.20 5.44 -9.01
CA PRO A 54 -11.05 6.40 -10.10
C PRO A 54 -12.07 7.55 -10.00
N THR A 55 -11.74 8.70 -10.58
CA THR A 55 -12.65 9.84 -10.67
C THR A 55 -12.66 10.37 -12.10
N PRO A 56 -13.76 10.21 -12.87
CA PRO A 56 -15.02 9.56 -12.48
C PRO A 56 -14.91 8.03 -12.35
N ALA A 57 -15.75 7.45 -11.51
CA ALA A 57 -15.86 6.02 -11.32
C ALA A 57 -16.97 5.43 -12.20
N HIS A 58 -16.72 4.25 -12.79
CA HIS A 58 -17.71 3.53 -13.60
C HIS A 58 -17.93 2.13 -13.07
N ASP A 59 -19.20 1.72 -13.05
CA ASP A 59 -19.56 0.33 -12.76
C ASP A 59 -18.91 -0.62 -13.78
N ALA A 60 -18.30 -1.70 -13.31
CA ALA A 60 -17.57 -2.61 -14.18
C ALA A 60 -18.47 -3.32 -15.20
N ALA A 61 -19.70 -3.67 -14.81
CA ALA A 61 -20.62 -4.43 -15.64
C ALA A 61 -21.42 -3.53 -16.60
N THR A 62 -22.00 -2.42 -16.10
CA THR A 62 -22.88 -1.54 -16.89
C THR A 62 -22.15 -0.46 -17.66
N LYS A 63 -20.92 -0.13 -17.24
CA LYS A 63 -20.10 1.01 -17.70
C LYS A 63 -20.72 2.38 -17.42
N GLU A 64 -21.78 2.43 -16.64
CA GLU A 64 -22.39 3.67 -16.17
C GLU A 64 -21.51 4.35 -15.12
N GLU A 65 -21.49 5.68 -15.13
CA GLU A 65 -20.83 6.46 -14.07
C GLU A 65 -21.58 6.27 -12.76
N ILE A 66 -20.85 5.97 -11.69
CA ILE A 66 -21.37 5.81 -10.33
C ILE A 66 -20.56 6.66 -9.35
N GLY A 67 -21.18 6.99 -8.22
CA GLY A 67 -20.48 7.70 -7.16
C GLY A 67 -19.32 6.90 -6.54
N PRO A 68 -18.30 7.58 -5.99
CA PRO A 68 -17.12 6.92 -5.43
C PRO A 68 -17.45 5.98 -4.27
N TRP A 69 -18.48 6.29 -3.47
CA TRP A 69 -18.95 5.41 -2.40
C TRP A 69 -19.57 4.12 -2.93
N GLU A 70 -20.34 4.21 -4.00
CA GLU A 70 -20.93 3.02 -4.62
C GLU A 70 -19.85 2.15 -5.27
N TYR A 71 -18.86 2.78 -5.91
CA TYR A 71 -17.71 2.08 -6.47
C TYR A 71 -16.93 1.32 -5.38
N PHE A 72 -16.63 1.98 -4.25
CA PHE A 72 -16.01 1.35 -3.09
C PHE A 72 -16.79 0.10 -2.64
N LYS A 73 -18.11 0.19 -2.48
CA LYS A 73 -18.93 -0.96 -2.05
C LYS A 73 -18.84 -2.13 -3.03
N LYS A 74 -18.87 -1.86 -4.33
CA LYS A 74 -18.80 -2.90 -5.37
C LYS A 74 -17.41 -3.57 -5.41
N THR A 75 -16.34 -2.80 -5.28
CA THR A 75 -14.99 -3.34 -5.26
C THR A 75 -14.70 -4.08 -3.95
N ALA A 76 -15.21 -3.62 -2.81
CA ALA A 76 -15.13 -4.34 -1.54
C ALA A 76 -15.88 -5.68 -1.59
N ALA A 77 -17.07 -5.70 -2.19
CA ALA A 77 -17.81 -6.95 -2.40
C ALA A 77 -17.06 -7.93 -3.34
N CYS A 78 -16.34 -7.42 -4.35
CA CYS A 78 -15.48 -8.24 -5.19
C CYS A 78 -14.32 -8.85 -4.38
N TYR A 79 -13.65 -8.05 -3.51
CA TYR A 79 -12.61 -8.54 -2.61
C TYR A 79 -13.12 -9.68 -1.73
N GLU A 80 -14.25 -9.51 -1.06
CA GLU A 80 -14.85 -10.55 -0.22
C GLU A 80 -15.17 -11.83 -1.00
N ALA A 81 -15.75 -11.69 -2.21
CA ALA A 81 -16.09 -12.81 -3.06
C ALA A 81 -14.83 -13.57 -3.52
N GLU A 82 -13.75 -12.88 -3.87
CA GLU A 82 -12.50 -13.52 -4.27
C GLU A 82 -11.82 -14.23 -3.07
N LEU A 83 -11.81 -13.66 -1.87
CA LEU A 83 -11.28 -14.36 -0.71
C LEU A 83 -12.13 -15.59 -0.33
N ALA A 84 -13.45 -15.50 -0.42
CA ALA A 84 -14.34 -16.62 -0.13
C ALA A 84 -14.11 -17.85 -1.05
N LYS A 85 -13.71 -17.61 -2.31
CA LYS A 85 -13.33 -18.66 -3.28
C LYS A 85 -11.96 -19.28 -3.01
N ASN A 86 -11.11 -18.62 -2.22
CA ASN A 86 -9.70 -18.97 -2.08
C ASN A 86 -9.26 -19.19 -0.61
N THR A 87 -10.17 -19.66 0.23
CA THR A 87 -9.94 -19.88 1.66
C THR A 87 -8.86 -20.93 1.96
N ASP A 88 -8.46 -21.72 0.99
CA ASP A 88 -7.34 -22.66 1.07
C ASP A 88 -5.95 -21.96 1.01
N LEU A 89 -5.89 -20.75 0.46
CA LEU A 89 -4.62 -20.03 0.23
C LEU A 89 -4.44 -18.79 1.10
N ILE A 90 -5.53 -18.04 1.34
CA ILE A 90 -5.49 -16.69 1.90
C ILE A 90 -6.67 -16.46 2.83
N ALA A 91 -6.50 -15.57 3.82
CA ALA A 91 -7.57 -15.16 4.70
C ALA A 91 -7.47 -13.65 5.02
N PRO A 92 -8.62 -12.98 5.30
CA PRO A 92 -8.63 -11.55 5.61
C PRO A 92 -7.93 -11.24 6.93
N VAL A 93 -7.51 -9.96 7.07
CA VAL A 93 -6.91 -9.38 8.28
C VAL A 93 -7.78 -8.24 8.76
N HIS A 94 -8.31 -8.38 9.97
CA HIS A 94 -9.05 -7.33 10.69
C HIS A 94 -8.34 -6.91 12.00
N SER A 95 -7.37 -7.72 12.46
CA SER A 95 -6.55 -7.48 13.64
C SER A 95 -5.14 -8.02 13.43
N PHE A 96 -4.20 -7.61 14.27
CA PHE A 96 -2.84 -8.16 14.19
C PHE A 96 -2.81 -9.67 14.49
N ALA A 97 -3.66 -10.14 15.39
CA ALA A 97 -3.79 -11.56 15.71
C ALA A 97 -4.23 -12.43 14.50
N ASP A 98 -4.97 -11.87 13.55
CA ASP A 98 -5.37 -12.59 12.33
C ASP A 98 -4.14 -12.94 11.47
N ILE A 99 -3.12 -12.08 11.41
CA ILE A 99 -1.90 -12.32 10.67
C ILE A 99 -1.17 -13.56 11.23
N GLU A 100 -1.03 -13.63 12.54
CA GLU A 100 -0.38 -14.75 13.23
C GLU A 100 -1.19 -16.06 13.07
N LYS A 101 -2.51 -15.97 13.18
CA LYS A 101 -3.43 -17.08 12.98
C LYS A 101 -3.35 -17.61 11.53
N ASN A 102 -3.38 -16.73 10.55
CA ASN A 102 -3.27 -17.11 9.14
C ASN A 102 -1.94 -17.79 8.86
N ARG A 103 -0.83 -17.20 9.34
CA ARG A 103 0.51 -17.77 9.22
C ARG A 103 0.62 -19.16 9.86
N ALA A 104 0.07 -19.33 11.06
CA ALA A 104 0.03 -20.62 11.75
C ALA A 104 -0.78 -21.67 10.97
N ALA A 105 -1.82 -21.25 10.26
CA ALA A 105 -2.63 -22.09 9.38
C ALA A 105 -2.00 -22.35 8.01
N GLY A 106 -0.80 -21.82 7.73
CA GLY A 106 -0.13 -21.92 6.42
C GLY A 106 -0.81 -21.11 5.32
N LYS A 107 -1.59 -20.08 5.66
CA LYS A 107 -2.29 -19.17 4.75
C LYS A 107 -1.59 -17.83 4.68
N MET A 108 -1.64 -17.22 3.50
CA MET A 108 -1.31 -15.81 3.33
C MET A 108 -2.39 -14.92 3.96
N SER A 109 -2.05 -13.67 4.23
CA SER A 109 -2.95 -12.66 4.78
C SER A 109 -3.33 -11.63 3.71
N ALA A 110 -4.61 -11.27 3.65
CA ALA A 110 -5.11 -10.18 2.81
C ALA A 110 -5.56 -9.03 3.68
N MET A 111 -5.00 -7.85 3.49
CA MET A 111 -5.44 -6.60 4.13
C MET A 111 -6.15 -5.73 3.11
N LEU A 112 -7.39 -5.37 3.42
CA LEU A 112 -8.17 -4.46 2.58
C LEU A 112 -7.71 -3.03 2.81
N THR A 113 -7.34 -2.34 1.73
CA THR A 113 -6.94 -0.95 1.75
C THR A 113 -7.72 -0.14 0.73
N VAL A 114 -7.73 1.19 0.85
CA VAL A 114 -8.41 2.08 -0.09
C VAL A 114 -7.40 3.08 -0.61
N GLU A 115 -7.27 3.16 -1.92
CA GLU A 115 -6.47 4.21 -2.57
C GLU A 115 -7.39 5.30 -3.10
N ASP A 116 -7.17 6.49 -2.56
CA ASP A 116 -7.99 7.70 -2.56
C ASP A 116 -9.16 7.66 -1.55
N GLY A 117 -9.09 8.53 -0.54
CA GLY A 117 -10.16 8.74 0.43
C GLY A 117 -11.40 9.44 -0.13
N VAL A 118 -11.50 9.63 -1.44
CA VAL A 118 -12.65 10.28 -2.12
C VAL A 118 -14.00 9.67 -1.75
N PRO A 119 -14.17 8.35 -1.48
CA PRO A 119 -15.46 7.79 -1.09
C PRO A 119 -16.00 8.33 0.23
N LEU A 120 -15.19 8.96 1.06
CA LEU A 120 -15.67 9.59 2.30
C LEU A 120 -16.61 10.77 2.02
N GLU A 121 -16.43 11.51 0.93
CA GLU A 121 -17.32 12.61 0.47
C GLU A 121 -17.72 13.59 1.59
N GLY A 122 -16.80 13.86 2.55
CA GLY A 122 -17.04 14.75 3.69
C GLY A 122 -17.95 14.18 4.78
N ARG A 123 -18.15 12.86 4.83
CA ARG A 123 -18.99 12.15 5.81
C ARG A 123 -18.14 11.32 6.75
N LEU A 124 -18.03 11.75 8.00
CA LEU A 124 -17.16 11.10 8.98
C LEU A 124 -17.61 9.65 9.31
N GLU A 125 -18.93 9.41 9.30
CA GLU A 125 -19.50 8.07 9.53
C GLU A 125 -19.01 7.01 8.54
N ARG A 126 -18.58 7.41 7.34
CA ARG A 126 -18.03 6.48 6.35
C ARG A 126 -16.67 5.93 6.72
N VAL A 127 -15.92 6.59 7.59
CA VAL A 127 -14.69 6.02 8.16
C VAL A 127 -15.03 4.78 9.00
N ASP A 128 -16.09 4.86 9.81
CA ASP A 128 -16.59 3.74 10.60
C ASP A 128 -17.15 2.61 9.72
N GLU A 129 -17.84 2.96 8.64
CA GLU A 129 -18.39 1.98 7.69
C GLU A 129 -17.27 1.23 6.95
N MET A 130 -16.23 1.95 6.48
CA MET A 130 -15.04 1.34 5.89
C MET A 130 -14.32 0.41 6.89
N TYR A 131 -14.16 0.83 8.14
CA TYR A 131 -13.57 -0.01 9.18
C TYR A 131 -14.36 -1.31 9.41
N LYS A 132 -15.70 -1.22 9.46
CA LYS A 132 -16.59 -2.38 9.60
C LYS A 132 -16.50 -3.32 8.38
N GLN A 133 -16.28 -2.76 7.19
CA GLN A 133 -16.04 -3.52 5.95
C GLN A 133 -14.66 -4.21 5.93
N GLY A 134 -13.79 -3.91 6.89
CA GLY A 134 -12.47 -4.52 6.99
C GLY A 134 -11.31 -3.67 6.51
N VAL A 135 -11.53 -2.43 6.09
CA VAL A 135 -10.46 -1.50 5.69
C VAL A 135 -9.54 -1.21 6.86
N ARG A 136 -8.22 -1.31 6.64
CA ARG A 136 -7.19 -1.07 7.66
C ARG A 136 -6.12 -0.06 7.23
N LEU A 137 -6.17 0.43 6.00
CA LEU A 137 -5.32 1.51 5.51
C LEU A 137 -6.10 2.35 4.50
N ILE A 138 -5.95 3.68 4.56
CA ILE A 138 -6.55 4.62 3.60
C ILE A 138 -5.47 5.57 3.12
N THR A 139 -5.19 5.55 1.81
CA THR A 139 -4.39 6.58 1.13
C THR A 139 -5.24 7.85 1.03
N ILE A 140 -4.75 8.93 1.61
CA ILE A 140 -5.56 10.16 1.84
C ILE A 140 -6.05 10.76 0.52
N THR A 141 -5.18 10.87 -0.46
CA THR A 141 -5.51 11.34 -1.83
C THR A 141 -4.82 10.46 -2.86
N TRP A 142 -5.40 10.35 -4.03
CA TRP A 142 -4.64 9.96 -5.21
C TRP A 142 -4.16 11.22 -5.95
N ASN A 143 -4.32 11.32 -7.27
CA ASN A 143 -3.81 12.44 -8.08
C ASN A 143 -4.81 13.61 -8.21
N HIS A 144 -5.89 13.60 -7.46
CA HIS A 144 -6.93 14.63 -7.46
C HIS A 144 -7.24 15.13 -6.04
N GLU A 145 -7.67 16.40 -5.94
CA GLU A 145 -8.21 16.94 -4.72
C GLU A 145 -9.50 16.21 -4.33
N ASN A 146 -9.64 15.90 -3.04
CA ASN A 146 -10.83 15.30 -2.47
C ASN A 146 -11.28 16.04 -1.20
N SER A 147 -12.22 15.48 -0.42
CA SER A 147 -12.70 16.09 0.82
C SER A 147 -11.66 16.14 1.94
N LEU A 148 -10.61 15.29 1.88
CA LEU A 148 -9.57 15.19 2.90
C LEU A 148 -8.41 16.16 2.69
N GLY A 149 -8.01 16.38 1.43
CA GLY A 149 -6.80 17.15 1.14
C GLY A 149 -6.49 17.29 -0.34
N PHE A 150 -5.22 17.49 -0.62
CA PHE A 150 -4.68 17.78 -1.94
C PHE A 150 -3.54 16.83 -2.29
N PRO A 151 -3.40 16.46 -3.58
CA PRO A 151 -2.30 15.60 -4.03
C PRO A 151 -1.01 16.41 -4.28
N ASN A 152 0.13 15.75 -4.18
CA ASN A 152 1.41 16.39 -4.48
C ASN A 152 1.61 16.72 -5.96
N LYS A 153 0.90 16.03 -6.85
CA LYS A 153 0.99 16.24 -8.30
C LYS A 153 0.57 17.65 -8.73
N THR A 154 -0.43 18.24 -8.07
CA THR A 154 -1.06 19.50 -8.52
C THR A 154 -1.07 20.62 -7.49
N ALA A 155 -0.91 20.32 -6.21
CA ALA A 155 -1.00 21.31 -5.13
C ALA A 155 -0.12 20.93 -3.92
N PRO A 156 1.20 20.79 -4.10
CA PRO A 156 2.12 20.33 -3.05
C PRO A 156 2.13 21.24 -1.81
N GLU A 157 1.79 22.52 -1.96
CA GLU A 157 1.78 23.54 -0.90
C GLU A 157 0.52 23.54 -0.04
N LYS A 158 -0.51 22.79 -0.39
CA LYS A 158 -1.78 22.74 0.34
C LYS A 158 -1.86 21.55 1.27
N GLY A 159 -2.16 21.77 2.54
CA GLY A 159 -2.28 20.74 3.57
C GLY A 159 -3.63 20.01 3.58
N LEU A 160 -3.87 19.27 4.66
CA LEU A 160 -5.16 18.62 4.90
C LEU A 160 -6.26 19.67 5.05
N LYS A 161 -7.44 19.35 4.54
CA LYS A 161 -8.66 20.12 4.81
C LYS A 161 -9.14 19.89 6.25
N PRO A 162 -10.00 20.77 6.82
CA PRO A 162 -10.56 20.53 8.16
C PRO A 162 -11.17 19.15 8.33
N PHE A 163 -11.95 18.68 7.35
CA PHE A 163 -12.51 17.33 7.35
C PHE A 163 -11.42 16.25 7.30
N GLY A 164 -10.31 16.48 6.59
CA GLY A 164 -9.18 15.54 6.56
C GLY A 164 -8.53 15.35 7.93
N ILE A 165 -8.45 16.41 8.73
CA ILE A 165 -7.94 16.35 10.12
C ILE A 165 -8.91 15.58 11.02
N GLU A 166 -10.24 15.80 10.88
CA GLU A 166 -11.25 15.05 11.62
C GLU A 166 -11.25 13.56 11.25
N ALA A 167 -11.18 13.24 9.96
CA ALA A 167 -11.11 11.88 9.46
C ALA A 167 -9.82 11.17 9.94
N LEU A 168 -8.67 11.84 9.91
CA LEU A 168 -7.41 11.32 10.44
C LEU A 168 -7.52 10.99 11.94
N ALA A 169 -8.14 11.86 12.72
CA ALA A 169 -8.37 11.60 14.15
C ALA A 169 -9.22 10.34 14.33
N ARG A 170 -10.29 10.19 13.55
CA ARG A 170 -11.15 9.00 13.60
C ARG A 170 -10.44 7.73 13.13
N MET A 171 -9.63 7.82 12.08
CA MET A 171 -8.79 6.71 11.63
C MET A 171 -7.84 6.24 12.75
N ASN A 172 -7.18 7.16 13.44
CA ASN A 172 -6.29 6.83 14.56
C ASN A 172 -7.02 6.13 15.72
N GLU A 173 -8.25 6.55 16.06
CA GLU A 173 -9.08 5.91 17.09
C GLU A 173 -9.45 4.47 16.72
N LEU A 174 -9.78 4.23 15.47
CA LEU A 174 -10.17 2.92 14.95
C LEU A 174 -8.98 2.00 14.65
N GLY A 175 -7.77 2.55 14.54
CA GLY A 175 -6.59 1.83 14.12
C GLY A 175 -6.46 1.65 12.59
N ILE A 176 -7.11 2.50 11.80
CA ILE A 176 -6.88 2.58 10.36
C ILE A 176 -5.57 3.35 10.12
N ILE A 177 -4.66 2.76 9.38
CA ILE A 177 -3.38 3.38 9.02
C ILE A 177 -3.63 4.49 7.99
N ALA A 178 -3.13 5.69 8.25
CA ALA A 178 -3.11 6.75 7.25
C ALA A 178 -1.91 6.54 6.30
N ASP A 179 -2.15 6.73 5.00
CA ASP A 179 -1.12 6.59 3.98
C ASP A 179 -0.90 7.93 3.28
N SER A 180 0.36 8.37 3.24
CA SER A 180 0.81 9.62 2.65
C SER A 180 1.23 9.51 1.19
N SER A 181 1.23 8.31 0.59
CA SER A 181 1.49 8.16 -0.83
C SER A 181 0.50 9.02 -1.63
N HIS A 182 0.97 9.74 -2.64
CA HIS A 182 0.24 10.74 -3.42
C HIS A 182 -0.14 12.05 -2.69
N LEU A 183 -0.10 12.09 -1.35
CA LEU A 183 -0.49 13.29 -0.59
C LEU A 183 0.50 14.43 -0.84
N SER A 184 0.00 15.65 -0.84
CA SER A 184 0.80 16.87 -0.95
C SER A 184 1.90 16.94 0.12
N ASP A 185 3.00 17.65 -0.18
CA ASP A 185 4.09 17.84 0.79
C ASP A 185 3.57 18.51 2.08
N ALA A 186 2.72 19.54 1.97
CA ALA A 186 2.10 20.17 3.14
C ALA A 186 1.17 19.21 3.90
N GLY A 187 0.42 18.33 3.19
CA GLY A 187 -0.41 17.30 3.80
C GLY A 187 0.41 16.24 4.53
N PHE A 188 1.58 15.86 4.02
CA PHE A 188 2.51 15.00 4.74
C PHE A 188 2.91 15.61 6.10
N TRP A 189 3.28 16.91 6.12
CA TRP A 189 3.62 17.60 7.37
C TRP A 189 2.43 17.75 8.31
N ASP A 190 1.20 17.83 7.79
CA ASP A 190 -0.01 17.76 8.60
C ASP A 190 -0.20 16.36 9.21
N LEU A 191 0.09 15.26 8.50
CA LEU A 191 0.13 13.92 9.11
C LEU A 191 1.17 13.83 10.22
N VAL A 192 2.38 14.37 10.03
CA VAL A 192 3.40 14.45 11.08
C VAL A 192 2.87 15.20 12.31
N LYS A 193 2.14 16.28 12.10
CA LYS A 193 1.60 17.13 13.18
C LYS A 193 0.41 16.51 13.91
N TYR A 194 -0.54 15.95 13.18
CA TYR A 194 -1.84 15.58 13.73
C TYR A 194 -2.01 14.09 13.99
N SER A 195 -1.30 13.20 13.30
CA SER A 195 -1.41 11.77 13.55
C SER A 195 -0.91 11.39 14.94
N LYS A 196 -1.71 10.60 15.66
CA LYS A 196 -1.40 10.04 16.99
C LYS A 196 -0.85 8.62 16.90
N LYS A 197 -0.90 8.01 15.72
CA LYS A 197 -0.40 6.68 15.42
C LYS A 197 0.66 6.77 14.33
N PRO A 198 1.54 5.76 14.19
CA PRO A 198 2.39 5.64 13.03
C PRO A 198 1.56 5.69 11.74
N PHE A 199 2.03 6.44 10.75
CA PHE A 199 1.46 6.45 9.40
C PHE A 199 2.49 5.93 8.40
N VAL A 200 2.10 5.69 7.15
CA VAL A 200 2.99 5.13 6.12
C VAL A 200 3.04 6.03 4.88
N ALA A 201 4.07 5.82 4.06
CA ALA A 201 4.02 6.07 2.64
C ALA A 201 4.06 4.70 1.96
N SER A 202 2.89 4.15 1.64
CA SER A 202 2.76 2.73 1.26
C SER A 202 3.60 2.34 0.05
N HIS A 203 3.82 3.29 -0.91
CA HIS A 203 4.55 3.07 -2.15
C HIS A 203 5.26 4.36 -2.63
N SER A 204 6.35 4.75 -1.93
CA SER A 204 7.13 5.97 -2.22
C SER A 204 8.63 5.75 -1.99
N ASN A 205 9.47 6.34 -2.86
CA ASN A 205 10.91 6.16 -2.83
C ASN A 205 11.65 7.41 -2.32
N ALA A 206 12.99 7.48 -2.46
CA ALA A 206 13.81 8.59 -1.99
C ALA A 206 13.98 9.67 -3.08
N LYS A 207 13.58 10.91 -2.78
CA LYS A 207 13.64 12.06 -3.70
C LYS A 207 15.08 12.51 -3.99
N ALA A 208 16.00 12.28 -3.05
CA ALA A 208 17.42 12.60 -3.24
C ALA A 208 18.08 11.77 -4.35
N LEU A 209 17.59 10.56 -4.63
CA LEU A 209 18.09 9.71 -5.71
C LEU A 209 17.38 9.95 -7.04
N TRP A 210 16.08 10.24 -6.99
CA TRP A 210 15.28 10.59 -8.14
C TRP A 210 14.24 11.66 -7.78
N GLY A 211 14.42 12.86 -8.30
CA GLY A 211 13.76 14.10 -7.88
C GLY A 211 12.29 14.26 -8.29
N ILE A 212 11.54 13.17 -8.45
CA ILE A 212 10.12 13.23 -8.82
C ILE A 212 9.24 13.61 -7.61
N TYR A 213 8.07 14.21 -7.89
CA TYR A 213 7.12 14.65 -6.85
C TYR A 213 6.59 13.52 -5.97
N ARG A 214 6.55 12.27 -6.47
CA ARG A 214 6.06 11.08 -5.74
C ARG A 214 7.00 10.60 -4.63
N ASN A 215 8.27 10.99 -4.68
CA ASN A 215 9.30 10.54 -3.74
C ASN A 215 9.40 11.47 -2.53
N LEU A 216 9.80 10.89 -1.38
CA LEU A 216 9.98 11.59 -0.12
C LEU A 216 11.34 12.27 -0.05
N THR A 217 11.38 13.50 0.49
CA THR A 217 12.65 14.17 0.84
C THR A 217 13.30 13.51 2.05
N ASP A 218 14.60 13.77 2.26
CA ASP A 218 15.32 13.24 3.43
C ASP A 218 14.68 13.74 4.74
N ASP A 219 14.24 15.00 4.80
CA ASP A 219 13.52 15.55 5.95
C ASP A 219 12.18 14.80 6.21
N MET A 220 11.46 14.45 5.15
CA MET A 220 10.24 13.65 5.27
C MET A 220 10.54 12.24 5.76
N LEU A 221 11.62 11.61 5.28
CA LEU A 221 12.06 10.30 5.72
C LEU A 221 12.41 10.30 7.21
N HIS A 222 13.15 11.31 7.69
CA HIS A 222 13.43 11.51 9.12
C HIS A 222 12.14 11.67 9.94
N ALA A 223 11.22 12.53 9.49
CA ALA A 223 9.97 12.77 10.20
C ALA A 223 9.07 11.53 10.24
N LEU A 224 9.07 10.72 9.16
CA LEU A 224 8.35 9.45 9.09
C LEU A 224 8.92 8.44 10.10
N ALA A 225 10.26 8.34 10.19
CA ALA A 225 10.95 7.50 11.17
C ALA A 225 10.62 7.91 12.61
N ASP A 226 10.67 9.22 12.91
CA ASP A 226 10.34 9.78 14.25
C ASP A 226 8.89 9.45 14.66
N LYS A 227 7.99 9.30 13.69
CA LYS A 227 6.61 8.85 13.91
C LYS A 227 6.46 7.33 14.01
N GLY A 228 7.55 6.57 13.90
CA GLY A 228 7.52 5.12 13.84
C GLY A 228 6.90 4.55 12.55
N GLY A 229 6.80 5.38 11.52
CA GLY A 229 6.24 4.99 10.21
C GLY A 229 7.22 4.22 9.34
N VAL A 230 6.78 3.86 8.13
CA VAL A 230 7.58 3.22 7.09
C VAL A 230 7.25 3.76 5.71
N THR A 231 8.22 3.71 4.80
CA THR A 231 7.96 3.89 3.38
C THR A 231 8.17 2.57 2.63
N GLY A 232 7.17 2.17 1.83
CA GLY A 232 7.24 1.02 0.93
C GLY A 232 7.97 1.40 -0.35
N LEU A 233 9.00 0.64 -0.72
CA LEU A 233 9.66 0.81 -2.01
C LEU A 233 8.66 0.56 -3.13
N ASN A 234 8.40 1.60 -3.92
CA ASN A 234 7.59 1.49 -5.13
C ASN A 234 8.45 0.91 -6.26
N PHE A 235 7.90 -0.05 -7.00
CA PHE A 235 8.63 -0.76 -8.04
C PHE A 235 8.53 -0.10 -9.43
N SER A 236 7.81 1.01 -9.56
CA SER A 236 7.78 1.75 -10.82
C SER A 236 9.13 2.34 -11.16
N ALA A 237 9.64 2.06 -12.36
CA ALA A 237 10.86 2.66 -12.89
C ALA A 237 10.78 4.19 -12.90
N ASP A 238 9.60 4.76 -13.18
CA ASP A 238 9.34 6.21 -13.15
C ASP A 238 9.70 6.87 -11.81
N PHE A 239 9.73 6.11 -10.70
CA PHE A 239 9.99 6.63 -9.37
C PHE A 239 11.38 6.24 -8.82
N LEU A 240 12.17 5.51 -9.63
CA LEU A 240 13.49 5.00 -9.25
C LEU A 240 14.63 5.66 -10.03
N VAL A 241 14.45 5.81 -11.33
CA VAL A 241 15.50 6.26 -12.26
C VAL A 241 14.91 7.05 -13.45
N ASP A 242 15.79 7.61 -14.28
CA ASP A 242 15.43 8.29 -15.54
C ASP A 242 14.95 7.33 -16.65
N ASP A 243 15.22 6.03 -16.53
CA ASP A 243 14.71 5.01 -17.44
C ASP A 243 13.35 4.50 -16.96
N ALA A 244 12.27 5.09 -17.49
CA ALA A 244 10.90 4.78 -17.11
C ALA A 244 10.39 3.40 -17.59
N HIS A 245 11.19 2.62 -18.32
CA HIS A 245 10.72 1.41 -19.00
C HIS A 245 11.01 0.12 -18.25
N TYR A 246 12.05 0.09 -17.41
CA TYR A 246 12.51 -1.14 -16.79
C TYR A 246 13.02 -0.91 -15.36
N THR A 247 12.55 -1.73 -14.43
CA THR A 247 12.99 -1.70 -13.03
C THR A 247 14.02 -2.79 -12.77
N HIS A 248 15.22 -2.40 -12.36
CA HIS A 248 16.25 -3.32 -11.87
C HIS A 248 16.17 -3.49 -10.36
N VAL A 249 16.42 -4.69 -9.86
CA VAL A 249 16.54 -4.97 -8.42
C VAL A 249 17.60 -4.06 -7.77
N ALA A 250 18.68 -3.75 -8.50
CA ALA A 250 19.74 -2.86 -8.02
C ALA A 250 19.24 -1.44 -7.71
N ASP A 251 18.26 -0.93 -8.45
CA ASP A 251 17.68 0.40 -8.21
C ASP A 251 16.84 0.41 -6.93
N LEU A 252 16.06 -0.65 -6.69
CA LEU A 252 15.33 -0.84 -5.44
C LEU A 252 16.28 -0.90 -4.23
N VAL A 253 17.37 -1.66 -4.35
CA VAL A 253 18.39 -1.77 -3.30
C VAL A 253 19.07 -0.44 -3.03
N ARG A 254 19.35 0.37 -4.07
CA ARG A 254 19.92 1.70 -3.94
C ARG A 254 19.01 2.65 -3.17
N HIS A 255 17.71 2.66 -3.47
CA HIS A 255 16.71 3.44 -2.72
C HIS A 255 16.56 2.95 -1.28
N ALA A 256 16.48 1.62 -1.07
CA ALA A 256 16.45 1.02 0.26
C ALA A 256 17.66 1.45 1.10
N ARG A 257 18.88 1.43 0.51
CA ARG A 257 20.10 1.82 1.21
C ARG A 257 20.07 3.30 1.59
N HIS A 258 19.71 4.19 0.67
CA HIS A 258 19.59 5.62 0.96
C HIS A 258 18.59 5.89 2.11
N ILE A 259 17.40 5.30 2.03
CA ILE A 259 16.37 5.48 3.08
C ILE A 259 16.89 4.97 4.43
N ALA A 260 17.57 3.82 4.45
CA ALA A 260 18.14 3.26 5.66
C ALA A 260 19.29 4.12 6.23
N ASP A 261 20.13 4.71 5.37
CA ASP A 261 21.23 5.60 5.78
C ASP A 261 20.71 6.93 6.35
N VAL A 262 19.60 7.44 5.81
CA VAL A 262 18.99 8.71 6.26
C VAL A 262 18.11 8.50 7.49
N ALA A 263 17.22 7.54 7.48
CA ALA A 263 16.13 7.43 8.45
C ALA A 263 16.14 6.14 9.30
N GLY A 264 17.15 5.29 9.11
CA GLY A 264 17.25 3.99 9.76
C GLY A 264 16.54 2.88 8.96
N VAL A 265 17.07 1.65 9.06
CA VAL A 265 16.54 0.48 8.35
C VAL A 265 15.09 0.17 8.75
N GLU A 266 14.68 0.54 9.94
CA GLU A 266 13.32 0.38 10.48
C GLU A 266 12.27 1.17 9.70
N THR A 267 12.68 2.11 8.82
CA THR A 267 11.78 2.94 8.00
C THR A 267 11.52 2.33 6.61
N VAL A 268 12.30 1.33 6.21
CA VAL A 268 12.19 0.70 4.87
C VAL A 268 11.20 -0.46 4.88
N ALA A 269 10.28 -0.50 3.92
CA ALA A 269 9.36 -1.61 3.67
C ALA A 269 9.23 -1.86 2.16
N LEU A 270 8.34 -2.76 1.75
CA LEU A 270 7.98 -3.01 0.35
C LEU A 270 6.58 -2.49 0.06
N GLY A 271 6.40 -1.88 -1.09
CA GLY A 271 5.13 -1.38 -1.59
C GLY A 271 5.12 -1.41 -3.10
N SER A 272 4.90 -2.60 -3.67
CA SER A 272 5.23 -2.95 -5.05
C SER A 272 4.55 -2.08 -6.10
N ASP A 273 3.33 -1.68 -5.82
CA ASP A 273 2.46 -1.04 -6.80
C ASP A 273 2.15 -1.97 -8.00
N PHE A 274 2.17 -3.30 -7.77
CA PHE A 274 1.82 -4.31 -8.79
C PHE A 274 0.47 -4.01 -9.39
N ASP A 275 0.41 -4.09 -10.72
CA ASP A 275 -0.78 -3.81 -11.55
C ASP A 275 -1.26 -2.34 -11.53
N GLY A 276 -0.56 -1.43 -10.79
CA GLY A 276 -0.66 0.02 -10.90
C GLY A 276 0.46 0.65 -11.72
N ILE A 277 1.51 -0.11 -12.06
CA ILE A 277 2.71 0.35 -12.78
C ILE A 277 2.72 -0.14 -14.23
N GLY A 278 3.33 0.65 -15.12
CA GLY A 278 3.39 0.36 -16.55
C GLY A 278 4.76 -0.06 -17.09
N CYS A 279 5.77 -0.25 -16.22
CA CYS A 279 7.12 -0.64 -16.60
C CYS A 279 7.32 -2.16 -16.53
N GLU A 280 8.33 -2.68 -17.22
CA GLU A 280 8.80 -4.06 -17.06
C GLU A 280 9.64 -4.19 -15.78
N LEU A 281 9.60 -5.38 -15.16
CA LEU A 281 10.34 -5.69 -13.93
C LEU A 281 11.36 -6.79 -14.20
N GLU A 282 12.61 -6.64 -13.71
CA GLU A 282 13.65 -7.67 -13.79
C GLU A 282 13.17 -9.02 -13.25
N PHE A 283 12.39 -9.00 -12.18
CA PHE A 283 11.81 -10.16 -11.51
C PHE A 283 10.40 -10.52 -12.00
N LYS A 284 9.92 -9.85 -13.05
CA LYS A 284 8.71 -10.09 -13.81
C LYS A 284 7.40 -9.88 -13.04
N ASP A 285 7.17 -10.58 -11.93
CA ASP A 285 5.91 -10.62 -11.18
C ASP A 285 6.14 -11.01 -9.71
N CYS A 286 5.07 -11.17 -8.93
CA CYS A 286 5.15 -11.44 -7.49
C CYS A 286 5.85 -12.77 -7.13
N ALA A 287 5.98 -13.74 -8.06
CA ALA A 287 6.79 -14.93 -7.82
C ALA A 287 8.28 -14.62 -7.73
N GLY A 288 8.71 -13.50 -8.33
CA GLY A 288 10.10 -13.05 -8.32
C GLY A 288 10.54 -12.28 -7.06
N MET A 289 9.69 -12.09 -6.06
CA MET A 289 10.07 -11.41 -4.80
C MET A 289 11.36 -11.94 -4.15
N PRO A 290 11.73 -13.23 -4.23
CA PRO A 290 13.01 -13.71 -3.74
C PRO A 290 14.23 -13.05 -4.39
N MET A 291 14.14 -12.55 -5.62
CA MET A 291 15.24 -11.81 -6.26
C MET A 291 15.52 -10.48 -5.56
N ILE A 292 14.47 -9.82 -5.04
CA ILE A 292 14.61 -8.59 -4.24
C ILE A 292 15.34 -8.91 -2.93
N GLU A 293 14.96 -10.00 -2.24
CA GLU A 293 15.64 -10.45 -1.03
C GLU A 293 17.13 -10.76 -1.30
N GLU A 294 17.45 -11.45 -2.41
CA GLU A 294 18.84 -11.69 -2.82
C GLU A 294 19.59 -10.38 -3.07
N GLY A 295 18.94 -9.41 -3.76
CA GLY A 295 19.51 -8.09 -3.98
C GLY A 295 19.79 -7.35 -2.67
N LEU A 296 18.82 -7.31 -1.77
CA LEU A 296 18.96 -6.67 -0.45
C LEU A 296 20.07 -7.34 0.38
N SER A 297 20.23 -8.67 0.31
CA SER A 297 21.27 -9.41 1.04
C SER A 297 22.70 -9.05 0.62
N LYS A 298 22.88 -8.37 -0.51
CA LYS A 298 24.20 -7.83 -0.93
C LYS A 298 24.56 -6.51 -0.25
N ALA A 299 23.55 -5.80 0.31
CA ALA A 299 23.73 -4.47 0.91
C ALA A 299 23.35 -4.41 2.40
N PHE A 300 22.64 -5.41 2.91
CA PHE A 300 22.09 -5.46 4.26
C PHE A 300 22.40 -6.77 4.95
N THR A 301 22.45 -6.76 6.28
CA THR A 301 22.54 -7.99 7.08
C THR A 301 21.24 -8.81 7.00
N ALA A 302 21.29 -10.11 7.30
CA ALA A 302 20.09 -10.95 7.30
C ALA A 302 18.96 -10.40 8.19
N ARG A 303 19.30 -9.82 9.35
CA ARG A 303 18.30 -9.16 10.24
C ARG A 303 17.67 -7.95 9.58
N GLU A 304 18.45 -7.12 8.91
CA GLU A 304 17.93 -5.94 8.21
C GLU A 304 17.05 -6.32 7.02
N VAL A 305 17.42 -7.38 6.29
CA VAL A 305 16.59 -7.94 5.22
C VAL A 305 15.25 -8.41 5.77
N ASP A 306 15.22 -9.12 6.90
CA ASP A 306 13.99 -9.54 7.57
C ASP A 306 13.13 -8.33 8.01
N LEU A 307 13.75 -7.25 8.48
CA LEU A 307 13.05 -6.00 8.80
C LEU A 307 12.42 -5.38 7.56
N ILE A 308 13.17 -5.22 6.47
CA ILE A 308 12.72 -4.60 5.21
C ILE A 308 11.59 -5.43 4.57
N THR A 309 11.75 -6.74 4.50
CA THR A 309 10.81 -7.61 3.78
C THR A 309 9.49 -7.78 4.50
N HIS A 310 9.45 -7.69 5.84
CA HIS A 310 8.20 -7.86 6.60
C HIS A 310 8.19 -7.21 7.99
N GLY A 311 9.29 -7.20 8.73
CA GLY A 311 9.29 -6.83 10.14
C GLY A 311 8.80 -5.40 10.39
N ASN A 312 9.23 -4.44 9.57
CA ASN A 312 8.89 -3.03 9.71
C ASN A 312 7.41 -2.76 9.43
N ALA A 313 6.87 -3.34 8.35
CA ALA A 313 5.45 -3.23 8.03
C ALA A 313 4.57 -3.88 9.12
N LEU A 314 4.94 -5.07 9.60
CA LEU A 314 4.23 -5.74 10.70
C LEU A 314 4.25 -4.93 11.99
N ARG A 315 5.36 -4.25 12.32
CA ARG A 315 5.44 -3.34 13.48
C ARG A 315 4.42 -2.22 13.37
N VAL A 316 4.35 -1.52 12.24
CA VAL A 316 3.37 -0.45 12.02
C VAL A 316 1.93 -0.97 12.12
N MET A 317 1.64 -2.15 11.58
CA MET A 317 0.32 -2.77 11.70
C MET A 317 -0.03 -3.07 13.15
N LYS A 318 0.92 -3.63 13.93
CA LYS A 318 0.73 -3.92 15.36
C LYS A 318 0.48 -2.65 16.17
N ASP A 319 1.24 -1.58 15.92
CA ASP A 319 1.12 -0.31 16.64
C ASP A 319 -0.20 0.42 16.35
N ASN A 320 -0.80 0.17 15.18
CA ASN A 320 -2.09 0.75 14.79
C ASN A 320 -3.28 -0.11 15.27
N PHE A 321 -3.29 -1.41 14.98
CA PHE A 321 -4.45 -2.26 15.24
C PHE A 321 -4.63 -2.58 16.73
N GLY A 322 -3.59 -2.36 17.56
CA GLY A 322 -3.53 -2.85 18.92
C GLY A 322 -3.13 -4.33 19.00
N ALA A 323 -2.95 -4.80 20.21
CA ALA A 323 -2.60 -6.20 20.47
C ALA A 323 -3.82 -7.13 20.30
#